data_63d13c1487f7069a1dc2eeee2b02149c
#
_entry.id   63d13c1487f7069a1dc2eeee2b02149c
#
_cell.length_a   1.000
_cell.length_b   1.000
_cell.length_c   1.000
_cell.angle_alpha   90.00
_cell.angle_beta   90.00
_cell.angle_gamma   90.00
#
_symmetry.space_group_name_H-M   'P 1'
#
loop_
_entity.id
_entity.type
_entity.pdbx_description
1 polymer ?
#
loop_
_entity_poly.entity_id
_entity_poly.type
_entity_poly.pdbx_seq_one_letter_code
_entity_poly.pdbx_strand_id
1 'polypeptide(L)'
;MSGLMKLVILVPCSFFFVALVKFLCDYLWRPLRIQQMLNSQGIRGPPYRFIHGNNKEVAKMRQEALSKPMALGHDIFPRVQPHIYTWINKYGKNYLSWDGVRAELVISEPELIKEVRKNSEKAFPKRKPTVFISKLVGNGLFSVEGEKWVKQRKLGNHAFHGESLKNMTPAVIASVETMLEKWKGYVGKEIELFEEFRLLTSEVISRTAFGSSYLEGQKIFDMLSKLAIIMHRNLFKTRIPWIRYY
;
A
#
# COMPACT_ATOMS: atom_id res chain seq x y z
N MET A 1 43.25 -31.78 -22.34
CA MET A 1 42.70 -30.64 -21.58
C MET A 1 43.45 -30.55 -20.25
N SER A 2 44.19 -29.48 -19.99
CA SER A 2 44.95 -29.33 -18.76
C SER A 2 44.03 -29.27 -17.55
N GLY A 3 44.49 -29.77 -16.37
CA GLY A 3 43.72 -29.75 -15.13
C GLY A 3 43.16 -28.36 -14.77
N LEU A 4 43.91 -27.31 -15.10
CA LEU A 4 43.53 -25.92 -14.93
C LEU A 4 42.27 -25.55 -15.71
N MET A 5 42.13 -26.04 -16.95
CA MET A 5 40.94 -25.78 -17.82
C MET A 5 39.71 -26.49 -17.30
N LYS A 6 39.84 -27.68 -16.71
CA LYS A 6 38.72 -28.37 -16.04
C LYS A 6 38.27 -27.60 -14.77
N LEU A 7 39.23 -27.07 -13.98
CA LEU A 7 38.90 -26.27 -12.79
C LEU A 7 38.19 -24.97 -13.13
N VAL A 8 38.65 -24.28 -14.18
CA VAL A 8 38.04 -23.02 -14.68
C VAL A 8 36.58 -23.21 -15.14
N ILE A 9 36.22 -24.39 -15.61
CA ILE A 9 34.80 -24.69 -16.02
C ILE A 9 34.00 -25.23 -14.82
N LEU A 10 34.58 -26.08 -13.97
CA LEU A 10 33.84 -26.69 -12.85
C LEU A 10 33.42 -25.69 -11.78
N VAL A 11 34.23 -24.68 -11.47
CA VAL A 11 33.88 -23.67 -10.44
C VAL A 11 32.67 -22.82 -10.84
N PRO A 12 32.59 -22.19 -12.01
CA PRO A 12 31.38 -21.45 -12.40
C PRO A 12 30.15 -22.36 -12.60
N CYS A 13 30.33 -23.62 -13.08
CA CYS A 13 29.23 -24.57 -13.19
C CYS A 13 28.65 -24.95 -11.81
N SER A 14 29.48 -25.19 -10.80
CA SER A 14 29.05 -25.47 -9.44
C SER A 14 28.34 -24.28 -8.81
N PHE A 15 28.85 -23.07 -9.02
CA PHE A 15 28.23 -21.83 -8.55
C PHE A 15 26.86 -21.62 -9.22
N PHE A 16 26.77 -21.84 -10.53
CA PHE A 16 25.49 -21.74 -11.26
C PHE A 16 24.50 -22.80 -10.78
N PHE A 17 24.94 -24.03 -10.54
CA PHE A 17 24.08 -25.08 -9.99
C PHE A 17 23.54 -24.73 -8.61
N VAL A 18 24.37 -24.25 -7.70
CA VAL A 18 23.95 -23.81 -6.36
C VAL A 18 22.95 -22.63 -6.46
N ALA A 19 23.22 -21.66 -7.34
CA ALA A 19 22.32 -20.54 -7.58
C ALA A 19 20.97 -21.00 -8.14
N LEU A 20 20.96 -21.97 -9.06
CA LEU A 20 19.75 -22.56 -9.63
C LEU A 20 18.94 -23.31 -8.56
N VAL A 21 19.59 -24.15 -7.75
CA VAL A 21 18.93 -24.88 -6.66
C VAL A 21 18.32 -23.88 -5.67
N LYS A 22 19.07 -22.85 -5.27
CA LYS A 22 18.56 -21.79 -4.40
C LYS A 22 17.36 -21.08 -5.01
N PHE A 23 17.42 -20.75 -6.29
CA PHE A 23 16.31 -20.13 -7.02
C PHE A 23 15.08 -21.03 -7.01
N LEU A 24 15.21 -22.31 -7.34
CA LEU A 24 14.09 -23.25 -7.31
C LEU A 24 13.51 -23.43 -5.90
N CYS A 25 14.36 -23.46 -4.89
CA CYS A 25 13.92 -23.51 -3.50
C CYS A 25 13.12 -22.27 -3.12
N ASP A 26 13.62 -21.07 -3.42
CA ASP A 26 13.01 -19.82 -2.99
C ASP A 26 11.74 -19.46 -3.79
N TYR A 27 11.69 -19.81 -5.09
CA TYR A 27 10.60 -19.41 -6.00
C TYR A 27 9.57 -20.51 -6.30
N LEU A 28 9.86 -21.77 -5.94
CA LEU A 28 8.95 -22.87 -6.20
C LEU A 28 8.66 -23.69 -4.95
N TRP A 29 9.67 -24.31 -4.38
CA TRP A 29 9.49 -25.29 -3.30
C TRP A 29 8.92 -24.68 -2.01
N ARG A 30 9.53 -23.58 -1.51
CA ARG A 30 9.08 -22.90 -0.28
C ARG A 30 7.63 -22.38 -0.39
N PRO A 31 7.24 -21.65 -1.46
CA PRO A 31 5.84 -21.22 -1.60
C PRO A 31 4.85 -22.39 -1.63
N LEU A 32 5.13 -23.43 -2.40
CA LEU A 32 4.26 -24.61 -2.48
C LEU A 32 4.13 -25.33 -1.14
N ARG A 33 5.24 -25.48 -0.40
CA ARG A 33 5.25 -26.08 0.92
C ARG A 33 4.41 -25.26 1.94
N ILE A 34 4.56 -23.92 1.93
CA ILE A 34 3.75 -23.03 2.79
C ILE A 34 2.28 -23.18 2.42
N GLN A 35 1.93 -23.19 1.14
CA GLN A 35 0.55 -23.37 0.70
C GLN A 35 -0.05 -24.70 1.18
N GLN A 36 0.69 -25.80 1.05
CA GLN A 36 0.25 -27.11 1.53
C GLN A 36 0.07 -27.13 3.05
N MET A 37 1.02 -26.57 3.78
CA MET A 37 0.97 -26.49 5.24
C MET A 37 -0.24 -25.69 5.73
N LEU A 38 -0.53 -24.54 5.14
CA LEU A 38 -1.68 -23.71 5.54
C LEU A 38 -3.00 -24.34 5.10
N ASN A 39 -3.04 -24.99 3.92
CA ASN A 39 -4.22 -25.72 3.48
C ASN A 39 -4.56 -26.88 4.42
N SER A 40 -3.56 -27.59 4.96
CA SER A 40 -3.79 -28.67 5.94
C SER A 40 -4.36 -28.15 7.28
N GLN A 41 -4.12 -26.87 7.59
CA GLN A 41 -4.69 -26.17 8.75
C GLN A 41 -6.06 -25.51 8.45
N GLY A 42 -6.64 -25.76 7.27
CA GLY A 42 -7.92 -25.18 6.88
C GLY A 42 -7.85 -23.77 6.29
N ILE A 43 -6.67 -23.15 6.24
CA ILE A 43 -6.47 -21.81 5.65
C ILE A 43 -6.27 -21.96 4.14
N ARG A 44 -7.31 -21.66 3.39
CA ARG A 44 -7.34 -21.74 1.93
C ARG A 44 -7.09 -20.38 1.30
N GLY A 45 -6.85 -20.35 -0.03
CA GLY A 45 -6.66 -19.10 -0.77
C GLY A 45 -6.42 -19.36 -2.26
N PRO A 46 -6.22 -18.30 -3.06
CA PRO A 46 -5.84 -18.47 -4.46
C PRO A 46 -4.49 -19.20 -4.55
N PRO A 47 -4.33 -20.08 -5.56
CA PRO A 47 -3.13 -20.89 -5.72
C PRO A 47 -1.92 -19.99 -6.01
N TYR A 48 -0.77 -20.40 -5.51
CA TYR A 48 0.50 -19.78 -5.84
C TYR A 48 0.77 -19.84 -7.36
N ARG A 49 1.15 -18.72 -7.96
CA ARG A 49 1.63 -18.63 -9.34
C ARG A 49 3.12 -18.30 -9.33
N PHE A 50 3.90 -19.11 -10.07
CA PHE A 50 5.35 -18.97 -10.13
C PHE A 50 5.81 -17.53 -10.37
N ILE A 51 6.77 -17.04 -9.55
CA ILE A 51 7.33 -15.69 -9.54
C ILE A 51 6.31 -14.58 -9.19
N HIS A 52 5.13 -14.60 -9.81
CA HIS A 52 4.18 -13.48 -9.75
C HIS A 52 3.21 -13.56 -8.57
N GLY A 53 3.10 -14.73 -7.93
CA GLY A 53 2.03 -14.93 -6.95
C GLY A 53 0.66 -14.60 -7.55
N ASN A 54 -0.14 -13.83 -6.82
CA ASN A 54 -1.46 -13.39 -7.31
C ASN A 54 -1.46 -11.99 -7.93
N ASN A 55 -0.31 -11.32 -8.06
CA ASN A 55 -0.24 -9.92 -8.48
C ASN A 55 -0.86 -9.66 -9.86
N LYS A 56 -0.66 -10.56 -10.81
CA LYS A 56 -1.29 -10.43 -12.15
C LYS A 56 -2.81 -10.57 -12.09
N GLU A 57 -3.31 -11.50 -11.28
CA GLU A 57 -4.74 -11.71 -11.07
C GLU A 57 -5.37 -10.47 -10.39
N VAL A 58 -4.73 -9.96 -9.34
CA VAL A 58 -5.15 -8.72 -8.66
C VAL A 58 -5.19 -7.54 -9.62
N ALA A 59 -4.15 -7.35 -10.43
CA ALA A 59 -4.09 -6.27 -11.42
C ALA A 59 -5.24 -6.37 -12.44
N LYS A 60 -5.51 -7.58 -12.94
CA LYS A 60 -6.61 -7.85 -13.89
C LYS A 60 -7.96 -7.55 -13.25
N MET A 61 -8.24 -8.07 -12.05
CA MET A 61 -9.50 -7.84 -11.33
C MET A 61 -9.74 -6.35 -11.06
N ARG A 62 -8.69 -5.60 -10.72
CA ARG A 62 -8.79 -4.14 -10.53
C ARG A 62 -9.09 -3.41 -11.83
N GLN A 63 -8.42 -3.77 -12.90
CA GLN A 63 -8.67 -3.17 -14.22
C GLN A 63 -10.11 -3.44 -14.68
N GLU A 64 -10.59 -4.67 -14.52
CA GLU A 64 -11.97 -5.04 -14.85
C GLU A 64 -13.00 -4.30 -13.98
N ALA A 65 -12.74 -4.16 -12.67
CA ALA A 65 -13.62 -3.42 -11.78
C ALA A 65 -13.66 -1.92 -12.12
N LEU A 66 -12.54 -1.32 -12.50
CA LEU A 66 -12.46 0.09 -12.86
C LEU A 66 -13.09 0.39 -14.23
N SER A 67 -13.09 -0.57 -15.17
CA SER A 67 -13.67 -0.39 -16.51
C SER A 67 -15.20 -0.45 -16.53
N LYS A 68 -15.83 -1.02 -15.49
CA LYS A 68 -17.31 -1.13 -15.40
C LYS A 68 -17.91 0.13 -14.79
N PRO A 69 -19.10 0.56 -15.22
CA PRO A 69 -19.84 1.60 -14.52
C PRO A 69 -20.19 1.14 -13.11
N MET A 70 -20.36 2.09 -12.18
CA MET A 70 -20.77 1.84 -10.80
C MET A 70 -22.06 2.62 -10.53
N ALA A 71 -23.03 1.98 -9.88
CA ALA A 71 -24.20 2.66 -9.36
C ALA A 71 -23.77 3.67 -8.28
N LEU A 72 -24.52 4.76 -8.17
CA LEU A 72 -24.35 5.72 -7.07
C LEU A 72 -24.81 5.06 -5.76
N GLY A 73 -23.87 4.69 -4.94
CA GLY A 73 -24.12 4.01 -3.67
C GLY A 73 -22.88 3.99 -2.79
N HIS A 74 -23.07 3.57 -1.54
CA HIS A 74 -21.99 3.51 -0.55
C HIS A 74 -21.16 2.21 -0.62
N ASP A 75 -21.62 1.18 -1.33
CA ASP A 75 -20.89 -0.09 -1.48
C ASP A 75 -19.84 0.01 -2.57
N ILE A 76 -18.73 0.65 -2.23
CA ILE A 76 -17.58 0.81 -3.11
C ILE A 76 -16.56 -0.33 -2.98
N PHE A 77 -16.73 -1.22 -2.01
CA PHE A 77 -15.74 -2.26 -1.69
C PHE A 77 -15.44 -3.19 -2.87
N PRO A 78 -16.44 -3.73 -3.61
CA PRO A 78 -16.19 -4.57 -4.78
C PRO A 78 -15.40 -3.86 -5.89
N ARG A 79 -15.50 -2.54 -5.98
CA ARG A 79 -14.80 -1.73 -6.99
C ARG A 79 -13.38 -1.38 -6.57
N VAL A 80 -13.19 -0.98 -5.31
CA VAL A 80 -11.89 -0.51 -4.81
C VAL A 80 -10.95 -1.66 -4.50
N GLN A 81 -11.48 -2.76 -3.94
CA GLN A 81 -10.73 -3.95 -3.55
C GLN A 81 -11.38 -5.24 -4.07
N PRO A 82 -11.55 -5.39 -5.40
CA PRO A 82 -12.31 -6.50 -6.00
C PRO A 82 -11.75 -7.87 -5.65
N HIS A 83 -10.44 -8.02 -5.55
CA HIS A 83 -9.78 -9.26 -5.19
C HIS A 83 -10.06 -9.66 -3.73
N ILE A 84 -9.99 -8.70 -2.79
CA ILE A 84 -10.29 -8.98 -1.38
C ILE A 84 -11.76 -9.38 -1.24
N TYR A 85 -12.67 -8.62 -1.85
CA TYR A 85 -14.09 -8.93 -1.84
C TYR A 85 -14.37 -10.33 -2.37
N THR A 86 -13.81 -10.66 -3.53
CA THR A 86 -14.02 -11.97 -4.17
C THR A 86 -13.42 -13.11 -3.33
N TRP A 87 -12.23 -12.92 -2.77
CA TRP A 87 -11.54 -13.97 -2.03
C TRP A 87 -12.10 -14.20 -0.63
N ILE A 88 -12.58 -13.16 0.06
CA ILE A 88 -13.33 -13.31 1.31
C ILE A 88 -14.60 -14.14 1.07
N ASN A 89 -15.35 -13.86 0.02
CA ASN A 89 -16.57 -14.61 -0.30
C ASN A 89 -16.28 -16.05 -0.72
N LYS A 90 -15.12 -16.31 -1.34
CA LYS A 90 -14.76 -17.65 -1.86
C LYS A 90 -14.04 -18.52 -0.83
N TYR A 91 -13.12 -17.94 -0.05
CA TYR A 91 -12.22 -18.70 0.83
C TYR A 91 -12.51 -18.46 2.31
N GLY A 92 -13.32 -17.46 2.65
CA GLY A 92 -13.64 -17.08 4.02
C GLY A 92 -12.89 -15.83 4.50
N LYS A 93 -13.19 -15.39 5.72
CA LYS A 93 -12.66 -14.16 6.34
C LYS A 93 -11.14 -14.14 6.49
N ASN A 94 -10.55 -15.33 6.64
CA ASN A 94 -9.09 -15.49 6.75
C ASN A 94 -8.63 -16.38 5.59
N TYR A 95 -7.74 -15.86 4.77
CA TYR A 95 -7.25 -16.59 3.59
C TYR A 95 -5.80 -16.28 3.29
N LEU A 96 -5.13 -17.19 2.59
CA LEU A 96 -3.78 -17.02 2.08
C LEU A 96 -3.81 -16.33 0.72
N SER A 97 -2.95 -15.33 0.53
CA SER A 97 -2.65 -14.74 -0.78
C SER A 97 -1.14 -14.64 -1.01
N TRP A 98 -0.73 -14.25 -2.21
CA TRP A 98 0.67 -14.25 -2.63
C TRP A 98 1.08 -12.93 -3.27
N ASP A 99 2.01 -12.20 -2.63
CA ASP A 99 2.70 -11.05 -3.23
C ASP A 99 4.05 -11.53 -3.80
N GLY A 100 4.07 -11.86 -5.10
CA GLY A 100 5.18 -12.58 -5.69
C GLY A 100 5.36 -13.96 -5.04
N VAL A 101 6.54 -14.22 -4.47
CA VAL A 101 6.86 -15.47 -3.75
C VAL A 101 6.50 -15.42 -2.27
N ARG A 102 5.99 -14.31 -1.80
CA ARG A 102 5.70 -14.09 -0.38
C ARG A 102 4.26 -14.47 -0.06
N ALA A 103 4.10 -15.32 0.93
CA ALA A 103 2.82 -15.64 1.51
C ALA A 103 2.31 -14.47 2.35
N GLU A 104 1.06 -14.10 2.18
CA GLU A 104 0.35 -13.09 2.95
C GLU A 104 -0.94 -13.68 3.50
N LEU A 105 -1.02 -13.80 4.82
CA LEU A 105 -2.26 -14.20 5.48
C LEU A 105 -3.13 -12.96 5.65
N VAL A 106 -4.26 -12.92 4.96
CA VAL A 106 -5.27 -11.88 5.10
C VAL A 106 -6.20 -12.29 6.23
N ILE A 107 -6.38 -11.39 7.20
CA ILE A 107 -7.20 -11.59 8.40
C ILE A 107 -8.27 -10.51 8.42
N SER A 108 -9.53 -10.91 8.51
CA SER A 108 -10.70 -10.01 8.60
C SER A 108 -11.51 -10.20 9.90
N GLU A 109 -11.16 -11.18 10.73
CA GLU A 109 -11.85 -11.40 12.01
C GLU A 109 -11.38 -10.39 13.06
N PRO A 110 -12.30 -9.66 13.71
CA PRO A 110 -11.96 -8.61 14.68
C PRO A 110 -11.10 -9.10 15.85
N GLU A 111 -11.34 -10.31 16.34
CA GLU A 111 -10.61 -10.92 17.45
C GLU A 111 -9.15 -11.18 17.08
N LEU A 112 -8.91 -11.75 15.91
CA LEU A 112 -7.55 -11.97 15.38
C LEU A 112 -6.84 -10.66 15.09
N ILE A 113 -7.54 -9.68 14.52
CA ILE A 113 -6.98 -8.33 14.29
C ILE A 113 -6.56 -7.70 15.62
N LYS A 114 -7.38 -7.81 16.67
CA LYS A 114 -7.06 -7.32 18.01
C LYS A 114 -5.82 -7.99 18.58
N GLU A 115 -5.72 -9.32 18.43
CA GLU A 115 -4.56 -10.09 18.90
C GLU A 115 -3.27 -9.69 18.15
N VAL A 116 -3.30 -9.59 16.83
CA VAL A 116 -2.17 -9.12 16.00
C VAL A 116 -1.74 -7.72 16.43
N ARG A 117 -2.69 -6.81 16.65
CA ARG A 117 -2.38 -5.43 17.05
C ARG A 117 -1.77 -5.35 18.45
N LYS A 118 -2.24 -6.18 19.40
CA LYS A 118 -1.69 -6.26 20.76
C LYS A 118 -0.23 -6.72 20.74
N ASN A 119 0.12 -7.65 19.85
CA ASN A 119 1.44 -8.25 19.75
C ASN A 119 2.28 -7.70 18.59
N SER A 120 1.90 -6.56 18.00
CA SER A 120 2.52 -6.01 16.79
C SER A 120 4.02 -5.68 16.94
N GLU A 121 4.48 -5.34 18.14
CA GLU A 121 5.90 -5.00 18.35
C GLU A 121 6.81 -6.24 18.41
N LYS A 122 6.31 -7.35 18.96
CA LYS A 122 7.12 -8.56 19.22
C LYS A 122 6.90 -9.64 18.18
N ALA A 123 5.64 -10.06 17.99
CA ALA A 123 5.30 -11.22 17.16
C ALA A 123 4.98 -10.83 15.70
N PHE A 124 4.44 -9.63 15.50
CA PHE A 124 3.97 -9.17 14.18
C PHE A 124 4.56 -7.80 13.81
N PRO A 125 5.90 -7.68 13.68
CA PRO A 125 6.54 -6.41 13.31
C PRO A 125 6.08 -5.96 11.93
N LYS A 126 6.12 -4.65 11.66
CA LYS A 126 5.80 -4.09 10.37
C LYS A 126 6.70 -4.68 9.28
N ARG A 127 6.12 -4.91 8.11
CA ARG A 127 6.90 -5.28 6.94
C ARG A 127 7.86 -4.16 6.57
N LYS A 128 9.14 -4.46 6.43
CA LYS A 128 10.10 -3.49 5.90
C LYS A 128 9.67 -3.09 4.48
N PRO A 129 9.53 -1.79 4.21
CA PRO A 129 9.16 -1.33 2.89
C PRO A 129 10.23 -1.71 1.87
N THR A 130 9.82 -1.94 0.62
CA THR A 130 10.78 -2.14 -0.47
C THR A 130 11.62 -0.87 -0.67
N VAL A 131 12.81 -0.98 -1.25
CA VAL A 131 13.70 0.17 -1.52
C VAL A 131 12.96 1.29 -2.25
N PHE A 132 12.07 0.95 -3.16
CA PHE A 132 11.23 1.92 -3.88
C PHE A 132 10.27 2.65 -2.95
N ILE A 133 9.50 1.93 -2.14
CA ILE A 133 8.57 2.52 -1.17
C ILE A 133 9.33 3.35 -0.13
N SER A 134 10.47 2.84 0.36
CA SER A 134 11.31 3.57 1.31
C SER A 134 11.81 4.91 0.78
N LYS A 135 12.18 4.98 -0.51
CA LYS A 135 12.57 6.24 -1.16
C LYS A 135 11.41 7.22 -1.31
N LEU A 136 10.19 6.73 -1.50
CA LEU A 136 9.00 7.57 -1.67
C LEU A 136 8.44 8.09 -0.35
N VAL A 137 8.35 7.21 0.66
CA VAL A 137 7.70 7.51 1.95
C VAL A 137 8.70 8.06 2.98
N GLY A 138 9.99 7.83 2.74
CA GLY A 138 11.04 8.26 3.68
C GLY A 138 10.95 7.57 5.05
N ASN A 139 11.48 8.23 6.08
CA ASN A 139 11.54 7.74 7.45
C ASN A 139 10.45 8.37 8.35
N GLY A 140 9.23 8.45 7.84
CA GLY A 140 8.08 8.95 8.57
C GLY A 140 7.42 7.91 9.48
N LEU A 141 6.37 8.32 10.19
CA LEU A 141 5.61 7.50 11.14
C LEU A 141 5.09 6.18 10.53
N PHE A 142 4.85 6.16 9.22
CA PHE A 142 4.40 4.97 8.50
C PHE A 142 5.48 3.88 8.40
N SER A 143 6.75 4.27 8.20
CA SER A 143 7.85 3.36 7.86
C SER A 143 8.75 2.98 9.03
N VAL A 144 8.76 3.78 10.11
CA VAL A 144 9.62 3.54 11.27
C VAL A 144 8.98 2.61 12.30
N GLU A 145 9.82 1.98 13.14
CA GLU A 145 9.43 1.03 14.19
C GLU A 145 10.16 1.37 15.51
N GLY A 146 9.77 0.64 16.58
CA GLY A 146 10.41 0.72 17.90
C GLY A 146 10.37 2.12 18.51
N GLU A 147 11.41 2.48 19.24
CA GLU A 147 11.50 3.76 19.96
C GLU A 147 11.33 4.99 19.06
N LYS A 148 11.83 4.92 17.82
CA LYS A 148 11.68 6.01 16.86
C LYS A 148 10.21 6.23 16.49
N TRP A 149 9.45 5.16 16.32
CA TRP A 149 8.01 5.24 16.09
C TRP A 149 7.27 5.81 17.30
N VAL A 150 7.60 5.32 18.51
CA VAL A 150 7.00 5.82 19.77
C VAL A 150 7.20 7.32 19.91
N LYS A 151 8.44 7.80 19.67
CA LYS A 151 8.75 9.23 19.73
C LYS A 151 7.96 10.04 18.71
N GLN A 152 7.93 9.61 17.44
CA GLN A 152 7.19 10.31 16.39
C GLN A 152 5.67 10.25 16.63
N ARG A 153 5.16 9.10 17.11
CA ARG A 153 3.73 8.96 17.46
C ARG A 153 3.31 9.89 18.59
N LYS A 154 4.15 10.02 19.62
CA LYS A 154 3.91 10.94 20.74
C LYS A 154 3.82 12.40 20.26
N LEU A 155 4.74 12.83 19.39
CA LEU A 155 4.70 14.16 18.78
C LEU A 155 3.43 14.37 17.95
N GLY A 156 3.06 13.38 17.11
CA GLY A 156 1.83 13.43 16.33
C GLY A 156 0.58 13.52 17.20
N ASN A 157 0.51 12.73 18.27
CA ASN A 157 -0.63 12.77 19.19
C ASN A 157 -0.76 14.15 19.87
N HIS A 158 0.34 14.82 20.17
CA HIS A 158 0.30 16.17 20.73
C HIS A 158 -0.30 17.18 19.75
N ALA A 159 0.07 17.11 18.47
CA ALA A 159 -0.49 17.99 17.44
C ALA A 159 -2.00 17.79 17.22
N PHE A 160 -2.50 16.56 17.45
CA PHE A 160 -3.92 16.21 17.31
C PHE A 160 -4.67 16.12 18.64
N HIS A 161 -4.16 16.77 19.70
CA HIS A 161 -4.87 16.89 20.96
C HIS A 161 -6.10 17.80 20.83
N GLY A 162 -7.13 17.59 21.67
CA GLY A 162 -8.41 18.28 21.55
C GLY A 162 -8.33 19.81 21.54
N GLU A 163 -7.42 20.39 22.34
CA GLU A 163 -7.18 21.84 22.37
C GLU A 163 -6.52 22.33 21.06
N SER A 164 -5.52 21.61 20.55
CA SER A 164 -4.91 21.92 19.25
C SER A 164 -5.92 21.89 18.12
N LEU A 165 -6.83 20.90 18.11
CA LEU A 165 -7.90 20.80 17.12
C LEU A 165 -8.91 21.96 17.22
N LYS A 166 -9.27 22.40 18.44
CA LYS A 166 -10.12 23.57 18.64
C LYS A 166 -9.47 24.83 18.07
N ASN A 167 -8.16 24.99 18.25
CA ASN A 167 -7.40 26.13 17.74
C ASN A 167 -7.32 26.15 16.20
N MET A 168 -7.55 25.02 15.52
CA MET A 168 -7.63 24.95 14.06
C MET A 168 -9.00 25.36 13.51
N THR A 169 -10.06 25.37 14.33
CA THR A 169 -11.43 25.67 13.91
C THR A 169 -11.56 27.01 13.19
N PRO A 170 -10.97 28.14 13.65
CA PRO A 170 -11.07 29.41 12.95
C PRO A 170 -10.50 29.36 11.52
N ALA A 171 -9.39 28.65 11.31
CA ALA A 171 -8.80 28.50 9.98
C ALA A 171 -9.71 27.66 9.05
N VAL A 172 -10.37 26.64 9.60
CA VAL A 172 -11.36 25.84 8.84
C VAL A 172 -12.56 26.71 8.42
N ILE A 173 -13.11 27.50 9.36
CA ILE A 173 -14.25 28.40 9.08
C ILE A 173 -13.86 29.41 7.98
N ALA A 174 -12.73 30.09 8.13
CA ALA A 174 -12.28 31.05 7.13
C ALA A 174 -12.07 30.45 5.73
N SER A 175 -11.59 29.20 5.67
CA SER A 175 -11.44 28.49 4.39
C SER A 175 -12.79 28.13 3.76
N VAL A 176 -13.78 27.73 4.57
CA VAL A 176 -15.14 27.45 4.10
C VAL A 176 -15.82 28.74 3.63
N GLU A 177 -15.70 29.84 4.37
CA GLU A 177 -16.26 31.14 3.98
C GLU A 177 -15.69 31.59 2.64
N THR A 178 -14.38 31.45 2.42
CA THR A 178 -13.74 31.75 1.12
C THR A 178 -14.34 30.91 -0.02
N MET A 179 -14.57 29.62 0.21
CA MET A 179 -15.19 28.75 -0.78
C MET A 179 -16.66 29.15 -1.06
N LEU A 180 -17.44 29.44 -0.01
CA LEU A 180 -18.85 29.86 -0.16
C LEU A 180 -18.95 31.20 -0.87
N GLU A 181 -18.07 32.15 -0.61
CA GLU A 181 -18.03 33.43 -1.30
C GLU A 181 -17.80 33.26 -2.82
N LYS A 182 -16.85 32.39 -3.17
CA LYS A 182 -16.60 32.00 -4.56
C LYS A 182 -17.88 31.41 -5.19
N TRP A 183 -18.61 30.56 -4.46
CA TRP A 183 -19.81 29.91 -4.97
C TRP A 183 -20.98 30.85 -5.23
N LYS A 184 -21.03 32.02 -4.57
CA LYS A 184 -22.04 33.06 -4.89
C LYS A 184 -22.00 33.49 -6.38
N GLY A 185 -20.83 33.44 -7.01
CA GLY A 185 -20.68 33.71 -8.46
C GLY A 185 -21.18 32.59 -9.37
N TYR A 186 -21.60 31.45 -8.82
CA TYR A 186 -22.07 30.28 -9.57
C TYR A 186 -23.55 29.98 -9.37
N VAL A 187 -24.31 30.92 -8.83
CA VAL A 187 -25.77 30.74 -8.62
C VAL A 187 -26.45 30.37 -9.95
N GLY A 188 -27.19 29.25 -9.96
CA GLY A 188 -27.83 28.70 -11.16
C GLY A 188 -26.92 27.96 -12.14
N LYS A 189 -25.63 27.72 -11.78
CA LYS A 189 -24.68 26.94 -12.58
C LYS A 189 -24.28 25.68 -11.84
N GLU A 190 -23.84 24.67 -12.59
CA GLU A 190 -23.25 23.45 -12.03
C GLU A 190 -21.86 23.73 -11.45
N ILE A 191 -21.57 23.10 -10.32
CA ILE A 191 -20.25 23.16 -9.65
C ILE A 191 -19.69 21.73 -9.56
N GLU A 192 -18.43 21.56 -9.95
CA GLU A 192 -17.70 20.31 -9.76
C GLU A 192 -17.21 20.20 -8.30
N LEU A 193 -17.97 19.48 -7.47
CA LEU A 193 -17.79 19.43 -6.02
C LEU A 193 -16.49 18.74 -5.60
N PHE A 194 -16.02 17.73 -6.34
CA PHE A 194 -14.79 17.02 -5.97
C PHE A 194 -13.59 17.96 -5.97
N GLU A 195 -13.47 18.78 -7.01
CA GLU A 195 -12.36 19.73 -7.13
C GLU A 195 -12.47 20.85 -6.09
N GLU A 196 -13.66 21.37 -5.84
CA GLU A 196 -13.87 22.41 -4.83
C GLU A 196 -13.54 21.90 -3.41
N PHE A 197 -13.96 20.69 -3.06
CA PHE A 197 -13.61 20.11 -1.76
C PHE A 197 -12.13 19.70 -1.68
N ARG A 198 -11.52 19.30 -2.77
CA ARG A 198 -10.08 19.05 -2.81
C ARG A 198 -9.30 20.33 -2.52
N LEU A 199 -9.68 21.44 -3.12
CA LEU A 199 -9.08 22.75 -2.87
C LEU A 199 -9.32 23.21 -1.43
N LEU A 200 -10.56 23.10 -0.92
CA LEU A 200 -10.89 23.45 0.47
C LEU A 200 -10.04 22.66 1.46
N THR A 201 -9.97 21.33 1.32
CA THR A 201 -9.21 20.50 2.25
C THR A 201 -7.71 20.76 2.16
N SER A 202 -7.19 21.09 0.97
CA SER A 202 -5.80 21.49 0.78
C SER A 202 -5.50 22.85 1.43
N GLU A 203 -6.42 23.81 1.34
CA GLU A 203 -6.31 25.11 2.00
C GLU A 203 -6.32 24.96 3.52
N VAL A 204 -7.26 24.17 4.05
CA VAL A 204 -7.33 23.89 5.50
C VAL A 204 -6.02 23.29 6.01
N ILE A 205 -5.47 22.28 5.34
CA ILE A 205 -4.21 21.66 5.79
C ILE A 205 -3.02 22.62 5.64
N SER A 206 -3.00 23.45 4.60
CA SER A 206 -1.96 24.46 4.42
C SER A 206 -1.94 25.44 5.59
N ARG A 207 -3.10 25.98 5.98
CA ARG A 207 -3.22 26.92 7.09
C ARG A 207 -2.92 26.30 8.45
N THR A 208 -3.44 25.10 8.69
CA THR A 208 -3.38 24.47 10.02
C THR A 208 -2.06 23.76 10.31
N ALA A 209 -1.43 23.14 9.31
CA ALA A 209 -0.21 22.37 9.48
C ALA A 209 1.06 23.12 9.07
N PHE A 210 0.97 24.04 8.10
CA PHE A 210 2.12 24.73 7.54
C PHE A 210 2.10 26.24 7.78
N GLY A 211 0.99 26.79 8.25
CA GLY A 211 0.84 28.25 8.46
C GLY A 211 0.89 29.07 7.17
N SER A 212 0.64 28.45 6.02
CA SER A 212 0.68 29.06 4.69
C SER A 212 -0.65 28.90 3.94
N SER A 213 -0.82 29.58 2.80
CA SER A 213 -1.97 29.38 1.94
C SER A 213 -1.78 28.22 0.96
N TYR A 214 -2.89 27.66 0.43
CA TYR A 214 -2.82 26.66 -0.63
C TYR A 214 -2.10 27.19 -1.88
N LEU A 215 -2.25 28.48 -2.21
CA LEU A 215 -1.62 29.09 -3.39
C LEU A 215 -0.08 28.98 -3.32
N GLU A 216 0.49 29.16 -2.14
CA GLU A 216 1.93 28.99 -1.91
C GLU A 216 2.36 27.51 -2.05
N GLY A 217 1.52 26.58 -1.57
CA GLY A 217 1.77 25.15 -1.58
C GLY A 217 1.28 24.41 -2.82
N GLN A 218 0.57 25.04 -3.75
CA GLN A 218 -0.13 24.40 -4.87
C GLN A 218 0.75 23.43 -5.67
N LYS A 219 1.96 23.84 -6.03
CA LYS A 219 2.91 23.00 -6.76
C LYS A 219 3.28 21.72 -5.98
N ILE A 220 3.36 21.82 -4.65
CA ILE A 220 3.67 20.68 -3.77
C ILE A 220 2.51 19.70 -3.79
N PHE A 221 1.26 20.16 -3.62
CA PHE A 221 0.06 19.32 -3.67
C PHE A 221 -0.13 18.63 -5.02
N ASP A 222 0.14 19.35 -6.13
CA ASP A 222 0.09 18.77 -7.48
C ASP A 222 1.15 17.68 -7.67
N MET A 223 2.38 17.91 -7.17
CA MET A 223 3.43 16.90 -7.21
C MET A 223 3.09 15.69 -6.34
N LEU A 224 2.54 15.88 -5.15
CA LEU A 224 2.09 14.79 -4.26
C LEU A 224 0.96 13.97 -4.91
N SER A 225 0.02 14.62 -5.56
CA SER A 225 -1.07 13.96 -6.30
C SER A 225 -0.52 13.11 -7.45
N LYS A 226 0.39 13.64 -8.24
CA LYS A 226 1.08 12.89 -9.31
C LYS A 226 1.87 11.72 -8.75
N LEU A 227 2.57 11.91 -7.64
CA LEU A 227 3.31 10.86 -6.95
C LEU A 227 2.39 9.73 -6.46
N ALA A 228 1.23 10.08 -5.87
CA ALA A 228 0.24 9.12 -5.43
C ALA A 228 -0.31 8.26 -6.58
N ILE A 229 -0.56 8.87 -7.74
CA ILE A 229 -0.99 8.16 -8.96
C ILE A 229 0.09 7.19 -9.44
N ILE A 230 1.35 7.63 -9.49
CA ILE A 230 2.50 6.79 -9.89
C ILE A 230 2.67 5.62 -8.90
N MET A 231 2.59 5.89 -7.60
CA MET A 231 2.62 4.85 -6.57
C MET A 231 1.51 3.82 -6.81
N HIS A 232 0.28 4.27 -6.96
CA HIS A 232 -0.88 3.39 -7.13
C HIS A 232 -0.75 2.49 -8.37
N ARG A 233 -0.31 3.03 -9.50
CA ARG A 233 -0.07 2.28 -10.74
C ARG A 233 1.03 1.21 -10.61
N ASN A 234 1.96 1.40 -9.67
CA ASN A 234 3.12 0.52 -9.50
C ASN A 234 3.04 -0.39 -8.27
N LEU A 235 2.01 -0.28 -7.43
CA LEU A 235 1.88 -1.06 -6.20
C LEU A 235 1.87 -2.57 -6.45
N PHE A 236 1.20 -3.01 -7.51
CA PHE A 236 1.01 -4.43 -7.83
C PHE A 236 1.92 -4.95 -8.94
N LYS A 237 2.90 -4.15 -9.37
CA LYS A 237 3.90 -4.63 -10.34
C LYS A 237 4.87 -5.56 -9.63
N THR A 238 4.96 -6.80 -10.11
CA THR A 238 5.97 -7.77 -9.65
C THR A 238 7.36 -7.26 -10.02
N ARG A 239 8.20 -7.07 -9.01
CA ARG A 239 9.59 -6.67 -9.22
C ARG A 239 10.48 -7.89 -9.07
N ILE A 240 11.10 -8.29 -10.16
CA ILE A 240 12.10 -9.35 -10.14
C ILE A 240 13.41 -8.72 -9.69
N PRO A 241 14.06 -9.23 -8.62
CA PRO A 241 15.39 -8.81 -8.26
C PRO A 241 16.31 -8.89 -9.49
N TRP A 242 17.20 -7.92 -9.66
CA TRP A 242 18.16 -7.81 -10.78
C TRP A 242 17.64 -7.33 -12.12
N ILE A 243 16.33 -7.26 -12.37
CA ILE A 243 15.79 -6.65 -13.59
C ILE A 243 15.38 -5.21 -13.26
N ARG A 244 16.12 -4.23 -13.78
CA ARG A 244 15.71 -2.83 -13.76
C ARG A 244 14.63 -2.65 -14.84
N TYR A 245 13.40 -2.39 -14.41
CA TYR A 245 12.39 -1.85 -15.32
C TYR A 245 12.65 -0.34 -15.45
N TYR A 246 13.04 0.09 -16.62
CA TYR A 246 13.09 1.48 -17.01
C TYR A 246 11.67 2.00 -17.28
#